data_674ca3379a6f9ad44cd139b686a514e0
#
_entry.id   674ca3379a6f9ad44cd139b686a514e0
#
_cell.length_a   1.000
_cell.length_b   1.000
_cell.length_c   1.000
_cell.angle_alpha   90.00
_cell.angle_beta   90.00
_cell.angle_gamma   90.00
#
_symmetry.space_group_name_H-M   'P 1'
#
loop_
_entity.id
_entity.type
_entity.pdbx_description
1 polymer ?
#
loop_
_entity_poly.entity_id
_entity_poly.type
_entity_poly.pdbx_seq_one_letter_code
_entity_poly.pdbx_strand_id
1 'polypeptide(L)'
;MAKPKLFLSSTFYDLRQIRTDLDLFVENLGYDIIRNEEGDIPYGKDEALEEYCYKEIKGIDILISIIGGRYGTESKRGNNSISQLELKTALKENKQVYIFIKKNVLSEYETYMLNKDREISYRFVDDKRIYNFIEEIKSLPNNNNIKGFETASDISKYLKEQFAGLFQRFLEEQTRIKEVSLIQNLEKTAQTLNKLVNFLSDENKDKDYEINKILMINHPFTEDLKSKLDIPYNFYIEGFSDFIALMKARFFKMIDNTVNIINICKT
;
A
#
# COMPACT_ATOMS: atom_id res chain seq x y z
N MET A 1 15.27 -9.46 6.20
CA MET A 1 14.79 -8.85 4.95
C MET A 1 13.28 -8.65 5.08
N ALA A 2 12.75 -7.53 4.63
CA ALA A 2 11.30 -7.37 4.55
C ALA A 2 10.75 -8.32 3.49
N LYS A 3 9.74 -9.09 3.86
CA LYS A 3 9.01 -10.00 2.96
C LYS A 3 7.57 -9.53 2.85
N PRO A 4 6.92 -9.72 1.69
CA PRO A 4 5.48 -9.49 1.59
C PRO A 4 4.73 -10.37 2.58
N LYS A 5 3.75 -9.78 3.29
CA LYS A 5 2.92 -10.46 4.28
C LYS A 5 1.55 -10.75 3.68
N LEU A 6 1.19 -12.02 3.61
CA LEU A 6 -0.09 -12.48 3.11
C LEU A 6 -0.96 -12.97 4.26
N PHE A 7 -2.24 -12.63 4.24
CA PHE A 7 -3.23 -13.17 5.16
C PHE A 7 -4.14 -14.13 4.42
N LEU A 8 -4.24 -15.39 4.89
CA LEU A 8 -5.10 -16.39 4.32
C LEU A 8 -6.40 -16.51 5.14
N SER A 9 -7.47 -15.93 4.61
CA SER A 9 -8.81 -15.94 5.20
C SER A 9 -9.68 -16.99 4.57
N SER A 10 -10.16 -17.95 5.33
CA SER A 10 -11.14 -18.96 4.90
C SER A 10 -11.72 -19.71 6.09
N THR A 11 -12.75 -20.52 5.87
CA THR A 11 -13.15 -21.56 6.82
C THR A 11 -12.11 -22.69 6.87
N PHE A 12 -11.92 -23.28 8.05
CA PHE A 12 -10.84 -24.26 8.26
C PHE A 12 -11.21 -25.66 7.77
N TYR A 13 -12.35 -26.19 8.26
CA TYR A 13 -12.62 -27.63 8.13
C TYR A 13 -12.82 -28.13 6.70
N ASP A 14 -13.52 -27.39 5.88
CA ASP A 14 -13.86 -27.78 4.50
C ASP A 14 -12.75 -27.41 3.48
N LEU A 15 -11.81 -26.57 3.87
CA LEU A 15 -10.74 -26.07 3.02
C LEU A 15 -9.33 -26.43 3.52
N ARG A 16 -9.22 -27.31 4.51
CA ARG A 16 -7.94 -27.64 5.17
C ARG A 16 -6.83 -28.00 4.19
N GLN A 17 -7.10 -28.90 3.24
CA GLN A 17 -6.09 -29.32 2.26
C GLN A 17 -5.67 -28.16 1.36
N ILE A 18 -6.64 -27.38 0.89
CA ILE A 18 -6.39 -26.20 0.04
C ILE A 18 -5.51 -25.19 0.78
N ARG A 19 -5.77 -24.96 2.06
CA ARG A 19 -4.96 -24.07 2.91
C ARG A 19 -3.51 -24.57 2.99
N THR A 20 -3.30 -25.83 3.32
CA THR A 20 -1.95 -26.42 3.41
C THR A 20 -1.18 -26.29 2.09
N ASP A 21 -1.84 -26.58 0.96
CA ASP A 21 -1.21 -26.47 -0.35
C ASP A 21 -0.85 -25.02 -0.70
N LEU A 22 -1.69 -24.05 -0.29
CA LEU A 22 -1.43 -22.64 -0.48
C LEU A 22 -0.34 -22.11 0.45
N ASP A 23 -0.25 -22.61 1.68
CA ASP A 23 0.84 -22.28 2.59
C ASP A 23 2.18 -22.64 1.97
N LEU A 24 2.32 -23.88 1.50
CA LEU A 24 3.52 -24.34 0.80
C LEU A 24 3.81 -23.49 -0.45
N PHE A 25 2.77 -23.09 -1.17
CA PHE A 25 2.93 -22.24 -2.36
C PHE A 25 3.47 -20.86 -1.99
N VAL A 26 2.92 -20.21 -0.96
CA VAL A 26 3.32 -18.88 -0.51
C VAL A 26 4.73 -18.89 0.07
N GLU A 27 5.06 -19.90 0.89
CA GLU A 27 6.40 -20.09 1.44
C GLU A 27 7.45 -20.30 0.34
N ASN A 28 7.13 -21.08 -0.70
CA ASN A 28 8.01 -21.26 -1.87
C ASN A 28 8.25 -19.98 -2.68
N LEU A 29 7.37 -18.98 -2.58
CA LEU A 29 7.60 -17.64 -3.13
C LEU A 29 8.49 -16.78 -2.24
N GLY A 30 8.82 -17.24 -1.04
CA GLY A 30 9.59 -16.50 -0.05
C GLY A 30 8.79 -15.43 0.68
N TYR A 31 7.46 -15.50 0.69
CA TYR A 31 6.56 -14.58 1.38
C TYR A 31 6.20 -15.10 2.77
N ASP A 32 5.82 -14.22 3.67
CA ASP A 32 5.31 -14.57 4.99
C ASP A 32 3.78 -14.75 4.93
N ILE A 33 3.29 -15.85 5.48
CA ILE A 33 1.86 -16.14 5.57
C ILE A 33 1.38 -15.99 7.01
N ILE A 34 0.22 -15.38 7.21
CA ILE A 34 -0.42 -15.21 8.51
C ILE A 34 -1.77 -15.93 8.47
N ARG A 35 -2.02 -16.76 9.50
CA ARG A 35 -3.24 -17.58 9.66
C ARG A 35 -3.81 -17.40 11.05
N ASN A 36 -5.12 -17.33 11.12
CA ASN A 36 -5.81 -17.17 12.40
C ASN A 36 -5.72 -18.43 13.29
N GLU A 37 -5.80 -19.62 12.70
CA GLU A 37 -6.00 -20.86 13.46
C GLU A 37 -4.70 -21.54 13.95
N GLU A 38 -3.55 -21.22 13.40
CA GLU A 38 -2.28 -21.88 13.73
C GLU A 38 -1.46 -21.14 14.80
N GLY A 39 -2.04 -20.09 15.41
CA GLY A 39 -1.36 -19.33 16.46
C GLY A 39 -0.32 -18.34 15.93
N ASP A 40 -0.31 -18.04 14.64
CA ASP A 40 0.58 -17.05 14.03
C ASP A 40 0.27 -15.62 14.53
N ILE A 41 -0.93 -15.43 15.11
CA ILE A 41 -1.38 -14.13 15.62
C ILE A 41 -1.11 -14.08 17.13
N PRO A 42 -0.19 -13.24 17.60
CA PRO A 42 0.03 -13.05 19.02
C PRO A 42 -1.24 -12.47 19.66
N TYR A 43 -1.77 -13.12 20.68
CA TYR A 43 -2.93 -12.62 21.40
C TYR A 43 -2.62 -12.38 22.88
N GLY A 44 -3.19 -11.32 23.43
CA GLY A 44 -3.17 -11.00 24.85
C GLY A 44 -4.45 -11.47 25.53
N LYS A 45 -4.55 -11.22 26.83
CA LYS A 45 -5.70 -11.59 27.65
C LYS A 45 -6.86 -10.59 27.60
N ASP A 46 -6.66 -9.42 26.99
CA ASP A 46 -7.55 -8.27 27.15
C ASP A 46 -8.65 -8.19 26.06
N GLU A 47 -8.47 -8.89 24.93
CA GLU A 47 -9.38 -8.86 23.79
C GLU A 47 -9.67 -10.27 23.24
N ALA A 48 -10.74 -10.40 22.47
CA ALA A 48 -11.04 -11.65 21.76
C ALA A 48 -10.03 -11.87 20.61
N LEU A 49 -9.75 -13.15 20.28
CA LEU A 49 -8.82 -13.52 19.21
C LEU A 49 -9.17 -12.84 17.87
N GLU A 50 -10.46 -12.73 17.54
CA GLU A 50 -10.91 -12.07 16.30
C GLU A 50 -10.48 -10.59 16.21
N GLU A 51 -10.35 -9.89 17.37
CA GLU A 51 -9.88 -8.50 17.40
C GLU A 51 -8.41 -8.39 17.01
N TYR A 52 -7.61 -9.35 17.46
CA TYR A 52 -6.19 -9.42 17.05
C TYR A 52 -6.06 -9.73 15.57
N CYS A 53 -6.91 -10.60 15.00
CA CYS A 53 -6.95 -10.84 13.54
C CYS A 53 -7.20 -9.55 12.76
N TYR A 54 -8.18 -8.74 13.19
CA TYR A 54 -8.47 -7.48 12.52
C TYR A 54 -7.34 -6.44 12.66
N LYS A 55 -6.58 -6.49 13.74
CA LYS A 55 -5.39 -5.66 13.92
C LYS A 55 -4.25 -6.10 12.99
N GLU A 56 -4.01 -7.42 12.89
CA GLU A 56 -2.99 -7.96 11.99
C GLU A 56 -3.27 -7.63 10.52
N ILE A 57 -4.54 -7.62 10.09
CA ILE A 57 -4.92 -7.25 8.72
C ILE A 57 -4.44 -5.84 8.35
N LYS A 58 -4.27 -4.93 9.30
CA LYS A 58 -3.69 -3.61 9.01
C LYS A 58 -2.22 -3.68 8.59
N GLY A 59 -1.50 -4.68 9.10
CA GLY A 59 -0.06 -4.89 8.85
C GLY A 59 0.27 -5.78 7.65
N ILE A 60 -0.73 -6.38 6.98
CA ILE A 60 -0.48 -7.22 5.79
C ILE A 60 -0.41 -6.39 4.52
N ASP A 61 0.13 -6.99 3.46
CA ASP A 61 0.18 -6.42 2.11
C ASP A 61 -0.97 -6.95 1.25
N ILE A 62 -1.27 -8.25 1.35
CA ILE A 62 -2.23 -8.97 0.51
C ILE A 62 -3.14 -9.84 1.38
N LEU A 63 -4.44 -9.83 1.09
CA LEU A 63 -5.40 -10.78 1.65
C LEU A 63 -5.88 -11.74 0.57
N ILE A 64 -5.82 -13.04 0.87
CA ILE A 64 -6.39 -14.12 0.05
C ILE A 64 -7.62 -14.64 0.78
N SER A 65 -8.81 -14.38 0.23
CA SER A 65 -10.08 -14.85 0.76
C SER A 65 -10.57 -16.06 -0.03
N ILE A 66 -10.85 -17.16 0.66
CA ILE A 66 -11.34 -18.41 0.04
C ILE A 66 -12.70 -18.74 0.64
N ILE A 67 -13.71 -18.74 -0.17
CA ILE A 67 -15.10 -19.01 0.21
C ILE A 67 -15.47 -20.41 -0.26
N GLY A 68 -15.70 -21.29 0.71
CA GLY A 68 -16.22 -22.64 0.52
C GLY A 68 -17.73 -22.72 0.74
N GLY A 69 -18.20 -23.91 1.07
CA GLY A 69 -19.61 -24.18 1.36
C GLY A 69 -20.01 -24.00 2.83
N ARG A 70 -19.06 -23.69 3.71
CA ARG A 70 -19.34 -23.48 5.13
C ARG A 70 -19.34 -21.99 5.48
N TYR A 71 -20.29 -21.61 6.34
CA TYR A 71 -20.37 -20.25 6.85
C TYR A 71 -19.25 -19.93 7.85
N GLY A 72 -18.84 -20.94 8.61
CA GLY A 72 -17.81 -20.81 9.63
C GLY A 72 -18.33 -20.25 10.95
N THR A 73 -17.42 -19.78 11.79
CA THR A 73 -17.73 -19.26 13.12
C THR A 73 -18.32 -17.85 13.01
N GLU A 74 -19.46 -17.63 13.69
CA GLU A 74 -20.06 -16.29 13.79
C GLU A 74 -19.17 -15.36 14.61
N SER A 75 -19.04 -14.14 14.14
CA SER A 75 -18.35 -13.09 14.88
C SER A 75 -19.21 -12.56 16.02
N LYS A 76 -18.57 -12.17 17.11
CA LYS A 76 -19.22 -11.45 18.21
C LYS A 76 -19.68 -10.03 17.82
N ARG A 77 -19.23 -9.52 16.69
CA ARG A 77 -19.55 -8.16 16.18
C ARG A 77 -20.84 -8.08 15.35
N GLY A 78 -21.55 -9.18 15.12
CA GLY A 78 -22.80 -9.17 14.37
C GLY A 78 -23.04 -10.45 13.58
N ASN A 79 -23.92 -10.40 12.58
CA ASN A 79 -24.41 -11.54 11.82
C ASN A 79 -23.45 -12.03 10.71
N ASN A 80 -22.19 -11.60 10.71
CA ASN A 80 -21.18 -12.06 9.75
C ASN A 80 -20.30 -13.12 10.36
N SER A 81 -19.75 -14.00 9.54
CA SER A 81 -18.67 -14.90 10.00
C SER A 81 -17.35 -14.15 10.17
N ILE A 82 -16.42 -14.73 10.94
CA ILE A 82 -15.09 -14.14 11.14
C ILE A 82 -14.40 -13.91 9.80
N SER A 83 -14.39 -14.91 8.89
CA SER A 83 -13.77 -14.77 7.57
C SER A 83 -14.42 -13.69 6.69
N GLN A 84 -15.73 -13.48 6.81
CA GLN A 84 -16.40 -12.37 6.11
C GLN A 84 -15.94 -11.00 6.64
N LEU A 85 -15.78 -10.85 7.96
CA LEU A 85 -15.29 -9.61 8.56
C LEU A 85 -13.80 -9.38 8.29
N GLU A 86 -12.99 -10.43 8.19
CA GLU A 86 -11.59 -10.32 7.75
C GLU A 86 -11.51 -9.71 6.35
N LEU A 87 -12.29 -10.21 5.40
CA LEU A 87 -12.36 -9.63 4.06
C LEU A 87 -12.85 -8.17 4.07
N LYS A 88 -13.95 -7.89 4.80
CA LYS A 88 -14.47 -6.53 4.94
C LYS A 88 -13.45 -5.57 5.56
N THR A 89 -12.67 -6.03 6.52
CA THR A 89 -11.62 -5.25 7.16
C THR A 89 -10.50 -4.95 6.16
N ALA A 90 -10.04 -5.92 5.39
CA ALA A 90 -9.02 -5.72 4.37
C ALA A 90 -9.47 -4.72 3.27
N LEU A 91 -10.73 -4.82 2.85
CA LEU A 91 -11.32 -3.87 1.89
C LEU A 91 -11.37 -2.45 2.46
N LYS A 92 -11.76 -2.29 3.72
CA LYS A 92 -11.80 -1.00 4.43
C LYS A 92 -10.41 -0.38 4.59
N GLU A 93 -9.40 -1.21 4.89
CA GLU A 93 -8.00 -0.80 5.00
C GLU A 93 -7.30 -0.66 3.63
N ASN A 94 -8.06 -0.75 2.53
CA ASN A 94 -7.59 -0.57 1.16
C ASN A 94 -6.44 -1.51 0.77
N LYS A 95 -6.49 -2.76 1.28
CA LYS A 95 -5.50 -3.80 0.98
C LYS A 95 -5.74 -4.42 -0.39
N GLN A 96 -4.67 -4.98 -0.98
CA GLN A 96 -4.82 -5.84 -2.16
C GLN A 96 -5.54 -7.12 -1.75
N VAL A 97 -6.65 -7.45 -2.44
CA VAL A 97 -7.49 -8.60 -2.12
C VAL A 97 -7.64 -9.51 -3.32
N TYR A 98 -7.53 -10.83 -3.10
CA TYR A 98 -7.87 -11.86 -4.07
C TYR A 98 -8.97 -12.74 -3.50
N ILE A 99 -10.10 -12.88 -4.21
CA ILE A 99 -11.28 -13.58 -3.75
C ILE A 99 -11.50 -14.82 -4.59
N PHE A 100 -11.51 -15.97 -3.94
CA PHE A 100 -11.74 -17.27 -4.55
C PHE A 100 -13.01 -17.91 -3.99
N ILE A 101 -13.85 -18.40 -4.89
CA ILE A 101 -15.08 -19.10 -4.48
C ILE A 101 -15.10 -20.47 -5.16
N LYS A 102 -15.46 -21.52 -4.41
CA LYS A 102 -15.65 -22.86 -4.99
C LYS A 102 -16.63 -22.81 -6.15
N LYS A 103 -16.28 -23.45 -7.29
CA LYS A 103 -17.11 -23.40 -8.50
C LYS A 103 -18.53 -23.92 -8.28
N ASN A 104 -18.70 -24.99 -7.48
CA ASN A 104 -20.02 -25.52 -7.16
C ASN A 104 -20.87 -24.51 -6.38
N VAL A 105 -20.28 -23.74 -5.46
CA VAL A 105 -20.96 -22.66 -4.72
C VAL A 105 -21.34 -21.52 -5.67
N LEU A 106 -20.45 -21.15 -6.60
CA LEU A 106 -20.76 -20.12 -7.62
C LEU A 106 -21.91 -20.55 -8.55
N SER A 107 -21.92 -21.81 -9.00
CA SER A 107 -23.01 -22.33 -9.85
C SER A 107 -24.35 -22.36 -9.11
N GLU A 108 -24.33 -22.74 -7.84
CA GLU A 108 -25.56 -22.77 -7.02
C GLU A 108 -26.02 -21.36 -6.64
N TYR A 109 -25.11 -20.37 -6.53
CA TYR A 109 -25.45 -18.96 -6.35
C TYR A 109 -26.34 -18.41 -7.47
N GLU A 110 -26.15 -18.83 -8.71
CA GLU A 110 -27.02 -18.44 -9.82
C GLU A 110 -28.46 -18.96 -9.59
N THR A 111 -28.59 -20.19 -9.09
CA THR A 111 -29.88 -20.76 -8.69
C THR A 111 -30.51 -19.98 -7.53
N TYR A 112 -29.68 -19.60 -6.54
CA TYR A 112 -30.14 -18.75 -5.43
C TYR A 112 -30.70 -17.42 -5.92
N MET A 113 -30.01 -16.75 -6.85
CA MET A 113 -30.47 -15.46 -7.39
C MET A 113 -31.87 -15.54 -8.06
N LEU A 114 -32.16 -16.67 -8.70
CA LEU A 114 -33.49 -16.90 -9.32
C LEU A 114 -34.60 -17.29 -8.33
N ASN A 115 -34.25 -17.66 -7.11
CA ASN A 115 -35.16 -18.22 -6.12
C ASN A 115 -35.05 -17.57 -4.74
N LYS A 116 -34.69 -16.30 -4.67
CA LYS A 116 -34.49 -15.58 -3.39
C LYS A 116 -35.70 -15.60 -2.47
N ASP A 117 -36.90 -15.52 -3.05
CA ASP A 117 -38.16 -15.46 -2.33
C ASP A 117 -38.77 -16.85 -2.04
N ARG A 118 -38.04 -17.90 -2.35
CA ARG A 118 -38.49 -19.29 -2.14
C ARG A 118 -37.69 -19.96 -1.04
N GLU A 119 -38.34 -20.75 -0.20
CA GLU A 119 -37.68 -21.63 0.74
C GLU A 119 -37.27 -22.91 0.02
N ILE A 120 -36.01 -22.92 -0.47
CA ILE A 120 -35.40 -24.11 -1.05
C ILE A 120 -34.11 -24.47 -0.26
N SER A 121 -33.83 -25.75 -0.22
CA SER A 121 -32.57 -26.25 0.35
C SER A 121 -31.46 -26.19 -0.68
N TYR A 122 -30.30 -25.76 -0.27
CA TYR A 122 -29.08 -25.70 -1.09
C TYR A 122 -28.18 -26.86 -0.74
N ARG A 123 -27.45 -27.39 -1.74
CA ARG A 123 -26.60 -28.56 -1.57
C ARG A 123 -25.17 -28.19 -1.16
N PHE A 124 -24.68 -27.09 -1.69
CA PHE A 124 -23.26 -26.76 -1.62
C PHE A 124 -22.92 -25.74 -0.53
N VAL A 125 -23.92 -25.20 0.14
CA VAL A 125 -23.73 -24.30 1.29
C VAL A 125 -24.57 -24.77 2.48
N ASP A 126 -24.01 -24.63 3.68
CA ASP A 126 -24.71 -24.89 4.94
C ASP A 126 -25.58 -23.72 5.39
N ASP A 127 -25.32 -22.51 4.87
CA ASP A 127 -26.03 -21.30 5.23
C ASP A 127 -26.16 -20.35 4.01
N LYS A 128 -27.40 -19.92 3.71
CA LYS A 128 -27.69 -18.98 2.62
C LYS A 128 -27.04 -17.60 2.79
N ARG A 129 -26.58 -17.24 3.99
CA ARG A 129 -25.83 -16.01 4.24
C ARG A 129 -24.51 -15.96 3.43
N ILE A 130 -23.98 -17.11 3.00
CA ILE A 130 -22.83 -17.18 2.07
C ILE A 130 -23.21 -16.53 0.73
N TYR A 131 -24.39 -16.79 0.21
CA TYR A 131 -24.84 -16.20 -1.05
C TYR A 131 -25.10 -14.69 -0.92
N ASN A 132 -25.67 -14.24 0.21
CA ASN A 132 -25.84 -12.82 0.48
C ASN A 132 -24.48 -12.11 0.48
N PHE A 133 -23.46 -12.75 1.05
CA PHE A 133 -22.11 -12.22 1.07
C PHE A 133 -21.48 -12.17 -0.33
N ILE A 134 -21.68 -13.20 -1.16
CA ILE A 134 -21.24 -13.21 -2.57
C ILE A 134 -21.90 -12.05 -3.33
N GLU A 135 -23.18 -11.82 -3.11
CA GLU A 135 -23.89 -10.70 -3.71
C GLU A 135 -23.31 -9.35 -3.27
N GLU A 136 -23.05 -9.20 -1.98
CA GLU A 136 -22.41 -8.01 -1.43
C GLU A 136 -21.06 -7.75 -2.10
N ILE A 137 -20.19 -8.77 -2.24
CA ILE A 137 -18.89 -8.64 -2.90
C ILE A 137 -19.07 -8.22 -4.37
N LYS A 138 -19.99 -8.86 -5.11
CA LYS A 138 -20.22 -8.54 -6.52
C LYS A 138 -20.74 -7.12 -6.73
N SER A 139 -21.41 -6.55 -5.75
CA SER A 139 -21.94 -5.17 -5.78
C SER A 139 -20.90 -4.10 -5.48
N LEU A 140 -19.70 -4.46 -5.02
CA LEU A 140 -18.64 -3.51 -4.72
C LEU A 140 -18.17 -2.76 -5.99
N PRO A 141 -17.87 -1.47 -5.91
CA PRO A 141 -17.39 -0.70 -7.07
C PRO A 141 -15.98 -1.12 -7.50
N ASN A 142 -15.17 -1.60 -6.57
CA ASN A 142 -13.78 -2.04 -6.77
C ASN A 142 -13.50 -3.29 -5.95
N ASN A 143 -12.39 -4.00 -6.25
CA ASN A 143 -11.97 -5.22 -5.53
C ASN A 143 -13.04 -6.33 -5.49
N ASN A 144 -13.88 -6.39 -6.51
CA ASN A 144 -14.96 -7.35 -6.67
C ASN A 144 -14.62 -8.50 -7.63
N ASN A 145 -13.33 -8.67 -7.98
CA ASN A 145 -12.90 -9.72 -8.88
C ASN A 145 -12.91 -11.08 -8.17
N ILE A 146 -13.90 -11.90 -8.51
CA ILE A 146 -14.10 -13.23 -7.97
C ILE A 146 -13.56 -14.25 -8.97
N LYS A 147 -12.71 -15.18 -8.50
CA LYS A 147 -12.21 -16.31 -9.27
C LYS A 147 -12.80 -17.62 -8.76
N GLY A 148 -13.49 -18.35 -9.64
CA GLY A 148 -13.94 -19.71 -9.33
C GLY A 148 -12.77 -20.70 -9.31
N PHE A 149 -12.74 -21.63 -8.36
CA PHE A 149 -11.73 -22.67 -8.24
C PHE A 149 -12.34 -24.03 -7.92
N GLU A 150 -11.62 -25.10 -8.26
CA GLU A 150 -11.90 -26.47 -7.85
C GLU A 150 -10.78 -27.03 -6.95
N THR A 151 -9.54 -26.69 -7.29
CA THR A 151 -8.33 -27.19 -6.64
C THR A 151 -7.43 -26.06 -6.16
N ALA A 152 -6.51 -26.33 -5.23
CA ALA A 152 -5.48 -25.39 -4.81
C ALA A 152 -4.57 -24.96 -5.98
N SER A 153 -4.36 -25.86 -6.96
CA SER A 153 -3.58 -25.56 -8.15
C SER A 153 -4.19 -24.45 -9.00
N ASP A 154 -5.53 -24.38 -9.09
CA ASP A 154 -6.22 -23.29 -9.79
C ASP A 154 -5.92 -21.93 -9.15
N ILE A 155 -5.95 -21.90 -7.82
CA ILE A 155 -5.66 -20.70 -7.02
C ILE A 155 -4.20 -20.30 -7.20
N SER A 156 -3.27 -21.26 -7.01
CA SER A 156 -1.82 -20.99 -7.11
C SER A 156 -1.40 -20.51 -8.49
N LYS A 157 -1.97 -21.09 -9.56
CA LYS A 157 -1.72 -20.65 -10.94
C LYS A 157 -2.19 -19.21 -11.14
N TYR A 158 -3.41 -18.90 -10.73
CA TYR A 158 -3.95 -17.57 -10.85
C TYR A 158 -3.14 -16.53 -10.04
N LEU A 159 -2.76 -16.86 -8.80
CA LEU A 159 -1.95 -15.98 -7.96
C LEU A 159 -0.58 -15.70 -8.57
N LYS A 160 0.09 -16.70 -9.18
CA LYS A 160 1.37 -16.49 -9.89
C LYS A 160 1.23 -15.44 -11.00
N GLU A 161 0.19 -15.54 -11.81
CA GLU A 161 -0.08 -14.58 -12.90
C GLU A 161 -0.37 -13.17 -12.33
N GLN A 162 -1.16 -13.08 -11.25
CA GLN A 162 -1.48 -11.81 -10.61
C GLN A 162 -0.27 -11.16 -9.95
N PHE A 163 0.57 -11.93 -9.25
CA PHE A 163 1.78 -11.40 -8.62
C PHE A 163 2.81 -10.95 -9.65
N ALA A 164 2.95 -11.67 -10.77
CA ALA A 164 3.77 -11.22 -11.89
C ALA A 164 3.28 -9.88 -12.47
N GLY A 165 1.97 -9.72 -12.64
CA GLY A 165 1.37 -8.46 -13.10
C GLY A 165 1.50 -7.31 -12.08
N LEU A 166 1.41 -7.59 -10.77
CA LEU A 166 1.69 -6.60 -9.73
C LEU A 166 3.14 -6.14 -9.76
N PHE A 167 4.08 -7.08 -9.91
CA PHE A 167 5.51 -6.79 -9.97
C PHE A 167 5.84 -5.95 -11.22
N GLN A 168 5.27 -6.31 -12.38
CA GLN A 168 5.42 -5.52 -13.61
C GLN A 168 4.96 -4.07 -13.39
N ARG A 169 3.76 -3.87 -12.86
CA ARG A 169 3.22 -2.52 -12.58
C ARG A 169 4.10 -1.74 -11.62
N PHE A 170 4.63 -2.40 -10.59
CA PHE A 170 5.58 -1.77 -9.67
C PHE A 170 6.84 -1.29 -10.39
N LEU A 171 7.42 -2.08 -11.29
CA LEU A 171 8.59 -1.69 -12.08
C LEU A 171 8.29 -0.51 -13.02
N GLU A 172 7.13 -0.52 -13.67
CA GLU A 172 6.66 0.58 -14.51
C GLU A 172 6.49 1.87 -13.70
N GLU A 173 5.88 1.79 -12.52
CA GLU A 173 5.69 2.93 -11.62
C GLU A 173 7.02 3.50 -11.14
N GLN A 174 7.99 2.65 -10.78
CA GLN A 174 9.35 3.08 -10.43
C GLN A 174 10.04 3.84 -11.58
N THR A 175 9.88 3.38 -12.82
CA THR A 175 10.40 4.05 -14.00
C THR A 175 9.71 5.40 -14.20
N ARG A 176 8.38 5.43 -14.09
CA ARG A 176 7.59 6.65 -14.24
C ARG A 176 7.92 7.73 -13.20
N ILE A 177 8.15 7.33 -11.94
CA ILE A 177 8.58 8.27 -10.88
C ILE A 177 9.91 8.92 -11.26
N LYS A 178 10.87 8.15 -11.80
CA LYS A 178 12.16 8.69 -12.26
C LYS A 178 11.99 9.67 -13.44
N GLU A 179 11.15 9.34 -14.41
CA GLU A 179 10.84 10.20 -15.55
C GLU A 179 10.21 11.52 -15.11
N VAL A 180 9.20 11.48 -14.24
CA VAL A 180 8.56 12.69 -13.69
C VAL A 180 9.57 13.57 -12.95
N SER A 181 10.44 12.98 -12.14
CA SER A 181 11.50 13.71 -11.45
C SER A 181 12.47 14.38 -12.43
N LEU A 182 12.86 13.69 -13.51
CA LEU A 182 13.72 14.25 -14.56
C LEU A 182 13.04 15.41 -15.28
N ILE A 183 11.76 15.27 -15.64
CA ILE A 183 10.97 16.33 -16.30
C ILE A 183 10.90 17.58 -15.40
N GLN A 184 10.61 17.43 -14.11
CA GLN A 184 10.58 18.54 -13.17
C GLN A 184 11.92 19.25 -13.05
N ASN A 185 13.03 18.52 -13.06
CA ASN A 185 14.38 19.11 -13.04
C ASN A 185 14.70 19.88 -14.33
N LEU A 186 14.30 19.33 -15.48
CA LEU A 186 14.45 20.02 -16.78
C LEU A 186 13.61 21.29 -16.83
N GLU A 187 12.38 21.27 -16.33
CA GLU A 187 11.51 22.45 -16.26
C GLU A 187 12.13 23.57 -15.39
N LYS A 188 12.65 23.23 -14.21
CA LYS A 188 13.36 24.18 -13.34
C LYS A 188 14.58 24.79 -14.04
N THR A 189 15.35 23.97 -14.76
CA THR A 189 16.51 24.42 -15.52
C THR A 189 16.09 25.39 -16.64
N ALA A 190 15.05 25.06 -17.39
CA ALA A 190 14.51 25.93 -18.44
C ALA A 190 14.01 27.26 -17.89
N GLN A 191 13.32 27.26 -16.75
CA GLN A 191 12.88 28.50 -16.07
C GLN A 191 14.07 29.37 -15.64
N THR A 192 15.16 28.75 -15.14
CA THR A 192 16.37 29.48 -14.77
C THR A 192 17.04 30.10 -15.97
N LEU A 193 17.17 29.35 -17.08
CA LEU A 193 17.71 29.86 -18.34
C LEU A 193 16.88 31.02 -18.88
N ASN A 194 15.55 30.93 -18.85
CA ASN A 194 14.68 32.03 -19.28
C ASN A 194 14.88 33.29 -18.43
N LYS A 195 15.03 33.15 -17.11
CA LYS A 195 15.34 34.29 -16.22
C LYS A 195 16.69 34.93 -16.58
N LEU A 196 17.71 34.13 -16.86
CA LEU A 196 19.03 34.63 -17.28
C LEU A 196 18.97 35.33 -18.64
N VAL A 197 18.28 34.77 -19.63
CA VAL A 197 18.09 35.39 -20.95
C VAL A 197 17.38 36.74 -20.83
N ASN A 198 16.30 36.79 -20.06
CA ASN A 198 15.57 38.05 -19.82
C ASN A 198 16.45 39.10 -19.11
N PHE A 199 17.26 38.66 -18.15
CA PHE A 199 18.20 39.54 -17.46
C PHE A 199 19.32 40.08 -18.36
N LEU A 200 19.90 39.20 -19.22
CA LEU A 200 20.96 39.60 -20.16
C LEU A 200 20.49 40.55 -21.26
N SER A 201 19.19 40.54 -21.58
CA SER A 201 18.60 41.49 -22.54
C SER A 201 18.34 42.87 -21.96
N ASP A 202 18.47 43.07 -20.65
CA ASP A 202 18.25 44.35 -19.96
C ASP A 202 19.60 45.09 -19.80
N GLU A 203 19.82 46.21 -20.57
CA GLU A 203 21.14 46.83 -20.79
C GLU A 203 21.74 47.58 -19.58
N ASN A 204 21.01 47.79 -18.47
CA ASN A 204 21.39 48.76 -17.41
C ASN A 204 21.64 48.18 -16.02
N LYS A 205 22.03 46.91 -15.86
CA LYS A 205 22.24 46.28 -14.54
C LYS A 205 23.66 45.77 -14.35
N ASP A 206 24.08 45.73 -13.08
CA ASP A 206 25.31 45.05 -12.66
C ASP A 206 25.13 43.50 -12.83
N LYS A 207 25.46 43.06 -14.05
CA LYS A 207 25.09 41.76 -14.59
C LYS A 207 25.68 40.57 -13.79
N ASP A 208 26.91 40.70 -13.31
CA ASP A 208 27.58 39.58 -12.67
C ASP A 208 26.96 39.20 -11.31
N TYR A 209 26.63 40.18 -10.50
CA TYR A 209 26.00 39.97 -9.19
C TYR A 209 24.60 39.35 -9.30
N GLU A 210 23.77 39.92 -10.17
CA GLU A 210 22.39 39.47 -10.35
C GLU A 210 22.33 38.10 -11.02
N ILE A 211 23.23 37.79 -11.95
CA ILE A 211 23.34 36.45 -12.57
C ILE A 211 23.68 35.40 -11.50
N ASN A 212 24.68 35.65 -10.66
CA ASN A 212 25.06 34.76 -9.57
C ASN A 212 23.93 34.52 -8.58
N LYS A 213 23.16 35.57 -8.27
CA LYS A 213 22.00 35.49 -7.40
C LYS A 213 20.88 34.59 -8.00
N ILE A 214 20.57 34.79 -9.30
CA ILE A 214 19.58 33.95 -10.00
C ILE A 214 20.02 32.48 -10.03
N LEU A 215 21.28 32.22 -10.36
CA LEU A 215 21.82 30.88 -10.41
C LEU A 215 21.79 30.22 -9.03
N MET A 216 22.20 30.90 -7.98
CA MET A 216 22.21 30.39 -6.62
C MET A 216 20.81 30.07 -6.09
N ILE A 217 19.84 30.95 -6.29
CA ILE A 217 18.45 30.76 -5.85
C ILE A 217 17.80 29.53 -6.52
N ASN A 218 18.13 29.28 -7.79
CA ASN A 218 17.55 28.18 -8.55
C ASN A 218 18.46 26.93 -8.61
N HIS A 219 19.56 26.93 -7.86
CA HIS A 219 20.48 25.78 -7.80
C HIS A 219 19.83 24.58 -7.09
N PRO A 220 20.00 23.34 -7.58
CA PRO A 220 19.44 22.15 -6.93
C PRO A 220 19.80 22.01 -5.45
N PHE A 221 20.99 22.40 -5.05
CA PHE A 221 21.43 22.44 -3.65
C PHE A 221 20.57 23.37 -2.80
N THR A 222 20.21 24.54 -3.31
CA THR A 222 19.37 25.51 -2.59
C THR A 222 17.94 24.97 -2.39
N GLU A 223 17.40 24.30 -3.40
CA GLU A 223 16.09 23.63 -3.30
C GLU A 223 16.11 22.46 -2.29
N ASP A 224 17.18 21.66 -2.28
CA ASP A 224 17.35 20.58 -1.31
C ASP A 224 17.47 21.13 0.13
N LEU A 225 18.22 22.21 0.30
CA LEU A 225 18.35 22.91 1.58
C LEU A 225 17.02 23.51 2.05
N LYS A 226 16.24 24.12 1.14
CA LYS A 226 14.89 24.62 1.43
C LYS A 226 13.98 23.52 1.94
N SER A 227 13.96 22.37 1.25
CA SER A 227 13.16 21.21 1.61
C SER A 227 13.56 20.66 3.00
N LYS A 228 14.85 20.48 3.24
CA LYS A 228 15.37 19.93 4.52
C LYS A 228 15.17 20.87 5.72
N LEU A 229 15.18 22.17 5.48
CA LEU A 229 15.01 23.18 6.53
C LEU A 229 13.58 23.72 6.62
N ASP A 230 12.66 23.21 5.80
CA ASP A 230 11.27 23.66 5.72
C ASP A 230 11.16 25.19 5.53
N ILE A 231 11.90 25.72 4.53
CA ILE A 231 11.92 27.16 4.21
C ILE A 231 10.94 27.46 3.09
N PRO A 232 9.85 28.23 3.34
CA PRO A 232 8.80 28.49 2.34
C PRO A 232 9.12 29.61 1.35
N TYR A 233 10.27 30.30 1.49
CA TYR A 233 10.67 31.44 0.67
C TYR A 233 12.02 31.21 -0.01
N ASN A 234 12.30 31.99 -1.08
CA ASN A 234 13.59 32.00 -1.73
C ASN A 234 14.60 32.81 -0.90
N PHE A 235 15.80 32.31 -0.75
CA PHE A 235 16.90 32.97 -0.07
C PHE A 235 18.15 32.95 -0.94
N TYR A 236 19.05 33.86 -0.67
CA TYR A 236 20.37 33.97 -1.30
C TYR A 236 21.43 33.98 -0.20
N ILE A 237 22.50 33.22 -0.40
CA ILE A 237 23.64 33.13 0.52
C ILE A 237 24.86 33.64 -0.23
N GLU A 238 25.40 34.76 0.18
CA GLU A 238 26.62 35.32 -0.39
C GLU A 238 27.86 34.75 0.27
N GLY A 239 27.76 34.43 1.54
CA GLY A 239 28.87 33.91 2.32
C GLY A 239 28.48 33.05 3.50
N PHE A 240 29.50 32.54 4.20
CA PHE A 240 29.33 31.67 5.34
C PHE A 240 28.54 32.31 6.50
N SER A 241 28.66 33.65 6.66
CA SER A 241 27.89 34.41 7.65
C SER A 241 26.39 34.32 7.43
N ASP A 242 25.95 34.41 6.15
CA ASP A 242 24.54 34.37 5.79
C ASP A 242 23.97 32.95 6.02
N PHE A 243 24.78 31.93 5.69
CA PHE A 243 24.43 30.54 5.99
C PHE A 243 24.23 30.32 7.50
N ILE A 244 25.14 30.82 8.34
CA ILE A 244 24.99 30.72 9.80
C ILE A 244 23.76 31.48 10.29
N ALA A 245 23.48 32.65 9.73
CA ALA A 245 22.30 33.43 10.09
C ALA A 245 21.00 32.70 9.73
N LEU A 246 20.96 32.08 8.54
CA LEU A 246 19.83 31.26 8.09
C LEU A 246 19.62 30.05 9.02
N MET A 247 20.70 29.34 9.39
CA MET A 247 20.64 28.19 10.28
C MET A 247 20.17 28.57 11.69
N LYS A 248 20.67 29.68 12.22
CA LYS A 248 20.22 30.21 13.51
C LYS A 248 18.72 30.61 13.51
N ALA A 249 18.25 31.20 12.42
CA ALA A 249 16.83 31.55 12.27
C ALA A 249 15.91 30.30 12.22
N ARG A 250 16.49 29.11 11.99
CA ARG A 250 15.80 27.81 12.00
C ARG A 250 16.09 26.97 13.24
N PHE A 251 16.53 27.62 14.33
CA PHE A 251 16.82 26.99 15.64
C PHE A 251 17.98 25.98 15.64
N PHE A 252 18.91 26.08 14.69
CA PHE A 252 20.14 25.28 14.74
C PHE A 252 21.22 26.01 15.55
N LYS A 253 21.94 25.27 16.39
CA LYS A 253 23.10 25.76 17.14
C LYS A 253 24.39 25.15 16.60
N MET A 254 25.45 25.93 16.53
CA MET A 254 26.79 25.45 16.25
C MET A 254 27.35 24.76 17.48
N ILE A 255 27.77 23.48 17.34
CA ILE A 255 28.19 22.65 18.47
C ILE A 255 29.70 22.76 18.73
N ASP A 256 30.50 23.02 17.72
CA ASP A 256 31.94 23.13 17.88
C ASP A 256 32.63 23.98 16.79
N ASN A 257 33.61 24.79 17.19
CA ASN A 257 34.38 25.67 16.28
C ASN A 257 35.75 25.06 15.89
N THR A 258 36.12 23.85 16.35
CA THR A 258 37.51 23.38 16.32
C THR A 258 37.81 22.25 15.32
N VAL A 259 36.84 21.78 14.57
CA VAL A 259 37.05 20.73 13.56
C VAL A 259 36.45 21.14 12.22
N ASN A 260 37.12 20.81 11.13
CA ASN A 260 36.73 21.10 9.74
C ASN A 260 35.35 20.49 9.30
N ILE A 261 34.51 20.10 10.23
CA ILE A 261 33.14 19.60 10.00
C ILE A 261 32.23 20.40 10.89
N ILE A 262 31.30 21.14 10.27
CA ILE A 262 30.26 21.90 10.96
C ILE A 262 29.18 20.88 11.40
N ASN A 263 29.15 20.58 12.69
CA ASN A 263 28.04 19.82 13.28
C ASN A 263 26.94 20.81 13.69
N ILE A 264 25.80 20.74 13.02
CA ILE A 264 24.63 21.58 13.28
C ILE A 264 23.50 20.68 13.78
N CYS A 265 23.01 20.91 14.99
CA CYS A 265 21.86 20.20 15.55
C CYS A 265 20.64 21.08 15.65
N LYS A 266 19.48 20.54 15.37
CA LYS A 266 18.17 21.16 15.63
C LYS A 266 17.87 21.06 17.12
N THR A 267 17.57 22.17 17.78
CA THR A 267 17.13 22.24 19.19
C THR A 267 15.63 22.06 19.31
#